data_a1f90f8abb35e2d878c1be567a27a98f
#
_entry.id   a1f90f8abb35e2d878c1be567a27a98f
#
_cell.length_a   1.000
_cell.length_b   1.000
_cell.length_c   1.000
_cell.angle_alpha   90.00
_cell.angle_beta   90.00
_cell.angle_gamma   90.00
#
_symmetry.space_group_name_H-M   'P 1'
#
loop_
_entity.id
_entity.type
_entity.pdbx_description
1 polymer ?
#
loop_
_entity_poly.entity_id
_entity_poly.type
_entity_poly.pdbx_seq_one_letter_code
_entity_poly.pdbx_strand_id
1 'polypeptide(L)'
;PISFGFKIGGRLQADYDQFDGIYTRNGNTANEAYFRRAILEVSGVAYTDWKYAFNVDFGESGSSKWDEASITYTGFKPVNVKIGRFDPDFGLEKATSSKWISTIERSSIYDLADWVNDKQDGMGIQVSGVAGNLFYGSAGFNRAKGNEDVNGKNNNTYNLRGVIAPMAEAGNVLHFG
;
A
#
# COMPACT_ATOMS: atom_id res chain seq x y z
N PRO A 1 8.78 4.75 30.33
CA PRO A 1 9.12 6.00 29.65
C PRO A 1 8.26 6.15 28.40
N ILE A 2 7.68 7.33 28.22
CA ILE A 2 6.93 7.68 27.03
C ILE A 2 7.94 7.94 25.91
N SER A 3 7.83 7.25 24.77
CA SER A 3 8.71 7.48 23.64
C SER A 3 7.98 8.20 22.52
N PHE A 4 8.68 9.16 21.92
CA PHE A 4 8.29 9.86 20.71
C PHE A 4 9.42 9.77 19.70
N GLY A 5 9.08 9.55 18.48
CA GLY A 5 10.04 9.51 17.39
C GLY A 5 9.38 9.80 16.07
N PHE A 6 10.12 10.40 15.15
CA PHE A 6 9.66 10.55 13.78
C PHE A 6 10.81 10.26 12.81
N LYS A 7 10.45 9.85 11.62
CA LYS A 7 11.33 9.59 10.51
C LYS A 7 10.75 10.24 9.26
N ILE A 8 11.56 10.98 8.55
CA ILE A 8 11.25 11.48 7.20
C ILE A 8 12.02 10.62 6.22
N GLY A 9 11.36 10.20 5.19
CA GLY A 9 11.92 9.43 4.09
C GLY A 9 11.19 9.73 2.79
N GLY A 10 11.55 9.02 1.76
CA GLY A 10 10.88 9.14 0.48
C GLY A 10 11.60 8.34 -0.60
N ARG A 11 11.08 8.45 -1.82
CA ARG A 11 11.68 7.86 -2.99
C ARG A 11 11.26 8.58 -4.25
N LEU A 12 12.15 8.51 -5.23
CA LEU A 12 11.91 8.99 -6.58
C LEU A 12 12.12 7.82 -7.54
N GLN A 13 11.14 7.56 -8.39
CA GLN A 13 11.23 6.60 -9.49
C GLN A 13 10.89 7.35 -10.78
N ALA A 14 11.84 7.40 -11.71
CA ALA A 14 11.67 8.02 -13.02
C ALA A 14 11.77 6.93 -14.08
N ASP A 15 10.87 6.97 -15.03
CA ASP A 15 10.79 6.03 -16.14
C ASP A 15 10.95 6.78 -17.46
N TYR A 16 11.50 6.08 -18.42
CA TYR A 16 11.51 6.48 -19.81
C TYR A 16 11.00 5.33 -20.66
N ASP A 17 9.85 5.53 -21.27
CA ASP A 17 9.23 4.57 -22.16
C ASP A 17 9.60 4.90 -23.61
N GLN A 18 10.13 3.92 -24.32
CA GLN A 18 10.46 4.04 -25.74
C GLN A 18 9.71 2.96 -26.51
N PHE A 19 8.93 3.38 -27.48
CA PHE A 19 8.16 2.51 -28.33
C PHE A 19 8.62 2.65 -29.78
N ASP A 20 8.80 1.51 -30.45
CA ASP A 20 9.05 1.45 -31.88
C ASP A 20 7.72 1.13 -32.62
N GLY A 21 7.37 1.95 -33.59
CA GLY A 21 6.17 1.77 -34.40
C GLY A 21 4.84 2.10 -33.69
N ILE A 22 4.86 2.62 -32.46
CA ILE A 22 3.66 3.08 -31.74
C ILE A 22 3.60 4.60 -31.79
N TYR A 23 2.48 5.12 -32.29
CA TYR A 23 2.24 6.53 -32.45
C TYR A 23 1.00 6.97 -31.70
N THR A 24 1.05 8.19 -31.17
CA THR A 24 -0.13 8.86 -30.61
C THR A 24 -1.14 9.15 -31.71
N ARG A 25 -2.38 9.49 -31.31
CA ARG A 25 -3.45 9.87 -32.25
C ARG A 25 -3.05 11.02 -33.21
N ASN A 26 -2.10 11.85 -32.78
CA ASN A 26 -1.61 13.00 -33.58
C ASN A 26 -0.36 12.65 -34.42
N GLY A 27 0.02 11.37 -34.51
CA GLY A 27 1.14 10.91 -35.30
C GLY A 27 2.55 11.11 -34.67
N ASN A 28 2.63 11.55 -33.42
CA ASN A 28 3.89 11.61 -32.69
C ASN A 28 4.26 10.23 -32.12
N THR A 29 5.57 9.98 -31.91
CA THR A 29 6.00 8.78 -31.19
C THR A 29 5.43 8.78 -29.77
N ALA A 30 5.05 7.60 -29.28
CA ALA A 30 4.47 7.44 -27.94
C ALA A 30 5.54 7.39 -26.81
N ASN A 31 6.75 7.88 -27.08
CA ASN A 31 7.83 7.90 -26.10
C ASN A 31 7.53 8.94 -25.02
N GLU A 32 7.74 8.57 -23.78
CA GLU A 32 7.43 9.43 -22.63
C GLU A 32 8.50 9.29 -21.55
N ALA A 33 8.80 10.39 -20.87
CA ALA A 33 9.61 10.42 -19.65
C ALA A 33 8.76 11.00 -18.51
N TYR A 34 8.65 10.27 -17.42
CA TYR A 34 7.79 10.67 -16.31
C TYR A 34 8.31 10.18 -14.95
N PHE A 35 7.80 10.77 -13.90
CA PHE A 35 8.02 10.24 -12.56
C PHE A 35 6.91 9.24 -12.22
N ARG A 36 7.24 7.96 -12.21
CA ARG A 36 6.31 6.91 -11.80
C ARG A 36 5.88 7.10 -10.36
N ARG A 37 6.83 7.45 -9.48
CA ARG A 37 6.58 7.75 -8.06
C ARG A 37 7.52 8.85 -7.57
N ALA A 38 6.96 9.79 -6.86
CA ALA A 38 7.68 10.83 -6.15
C ALA A 38 7.08 10.94 -4.74
N ILE A 39 7.46 10.03 -3.85
CA ILE A 39 6.82 9.83 -2.55
C ILE A 39 7.62 10.53 -1.46
N LEU A 40 6.91 11.31 -0.65
CA LEU A 40 7.37 11.79 0.65
C LEU A 40 6.70 10.96 1.75
N GLU A 41 7.53 10.41 2.64
CA GLU A 41 7.10 9.55 3.74
C GLU A 41 7.43 10.23 5.07
N VAL A 42 6.42 10.30 5.97
CA VAL A 42 6.62 10.71 7.36
C VAL A 42 6.01 9.66 8.25
N SER A 43 6.79 9.08 9.14
CA SER A 43 6.32 8.03 10.04
C SER A 43 6.96 8.15 11.41
N GLY A 44 6.36 7.51 12.40
CA GLY A 44 6.94 7.55 13.73
C GLY A 44 6.13 6.83 14.80
N VAL A 45 6.53 7.09 16.02
CA VAL A 45 5.90 6.56 17.23
C VAL A 45 5.52 7.72 18.14
N ALA A 46 4.32 7.69 18.69
CA ALA A 46 3.85 8.58 19.73
C ALA A 46 3.35 7.76 20.93
N TYR A 47 3.63 8.23 22.13
CA TYR A 47 3.17 7.56 23.37
C TYR A 47 3.49 6.04 23.43
N THR A 48 4.65 5.65 22.87
CA THR A 48 5.18 4.26 22.89
C THR A 48 4.41 3.27 22.02
N ASP A 49 3.09 3.25 22.08
CA ASP A 49 2.26 2.22 21.44
C ASP A 49 1.51 2.70 20.19
N TRP A 50 1.56 3.99 19.89
CA TRP A 50 0.92 4.58 18.73
C TRP A 50 1.93 4.81 17.62
N LYS A 51 1.78 4.11 16.50
CA LYS A 51 2.54 4.36 15.28
C LYS A 51 1.69 5.18 14.32
N TYR A 52 2.32 6.08 13.59
CA TYR A 52 1.67 6.84 12.54
C TYR A 52 2.48 6.77 11.25
N ALA A 53 1.80 6.82 10.12
CA ALA A 53 2.40 6.88 8.79
C ALA A 53 1.60 7.81 7.89
N PHE A 54 2.32 8.70 7.20
CA PHE A 54 1.78 9.64 6.22
C PHE A 54 2.67 9.60 4.99
N ASN A 55 2.14 9.13 3.88
CA ASN A 55 2.84 9.06 2.61
C ASN A 55 2.04 9.81 1.56
N VAL A 56 2.69 10.70 0.84
CA VAL A 56 2.09 11.48 -0.25
C VAL A 56 2.90 11.22 -1.50
N ASP A 57 2.22 10.82 -2.56
CA ASP A 57 2.81 10.66 -3.88
C ASP A 57 2.49 11.88 -4.75
N PHE A 58 3.52 12.48 -5.32
CA PHE A 58 3.47 13.61 -6.24
C PHE A 58 3.75 13.19 -7.69
N GLY A 59 3.89 11.86 -7.95
CA GLY A 59 4.19 11.31 -9.27
C GLY A 59 2.97 11.27 -10.18
N GLU A 60 3.21 10.87 -11.39
CA GLU A 60 2.33 10.42 -12.48
C GLU A 60 1.15 11.29 -12.93
N SER A 61 0.46 12.02 -12.11
CA SER A 61 -0.78 12.68 -12.53
C SER A 61 -0.81 14.20 -12.33
N GLY A 62 0.32 14.80 -11.97
CA GLY A 62 0.37 16.24 -11.66
C GLY A 62 -0.48 16.67 -10.47
N SER A 63 -1.10 15.72 -9.76
CA SER A 63 -1.84 15.94 -8.53
C SER A 63 -1.31 15.05 -7.42
N SER A 64 -1.09 15.60 -6.24
CA SER A 64 -0.66 14.84 -5.08
C SER A 64 -1.77 13.88 -4.62
N LYS A 65 -1.39 12.64 -4.35
CA LYS A 65 -2.29 11.62 -3.80
C LYS A 65 -1.80 11.15 -2.45
N TRP A 66 -2.71 10.99 -1.51
CA TRP A 66 -2.41 10.28 -0.28
C TRP A 66 -2.24 8.79 -0.59
N ASP A 67 -1.02 8.29 -0.46
CA ASP A 67 -0.72 6.86 -0.55
C ASP A 67 -1.07 6.16 0.77
N GLU A 68 -0.65 6.76 1.90
CA GLU A 68 -1.03 6.29 3.23
C GLU A 68 -1.28 7.46 4.17
N ALA A 69 -2.29 7.35 5.02
CA ALA A 69 -2.54 8.23 6.15
C ALA A 69 -3.16 7.39 7.27
N SER A 70 -2.33 6.82 8.15
CA SER A 70 -2.77 5.82 9.11
C SER A 70 -2.19 6.02 10.50
N ILE A 71 -2.93 5.49 11.48
CA ILE A 71 -2.50 5.35 12.87
C ILE A 71 -2.68 3.89 13.26
N THR A 72 -1.67 3.31 13.91
CA THR A 72 -1.66 1.93 14.38
C THR A 72 -1.41 1.88 15.87
N TYR A 73 -2.32 1.28 16.61
CA TYR A 73 -2.13 0.96 18.01
C TYR A 73 -1.50 -0.42 18.17
N THR A 74 -0.41 -0.51 18.92
CA THR A 74 0.40 -1.74 19.11
C THR A 74 0.45 -2.23 20.55
N GLY A 75 -0.35 -1.65 21.43
CA GLY A 75 -0.35 -1.99 22.87
C GLY A 75 -1.06 -3.31 23.19
N PHE A 76 -1.88 -3.86 22.30
CA PHE A 76 -2.59 -5.15 22.51
C PHE A 76 -1.77 -6.36 22.06
N LYS A 77 -0.49 -6.42 22.40
CA LYS A 77 0.37 -7.53 21.93
C LYS A 77 -0.28 -8.91 22.10
N PRO A 78 -0.27 -9.78 21.08
CA PRO A 78 0.43 -9.66 19.79
C PRO A 78 -0.38 -8.99 18.67
N VAL A 79 -1.45 -8.30 19.00
CA VAL A 79 -2.43 -7.74 18.04
C VAL A 79 -2.16 -6.26 17.82
N ASN A 80 -2.21 -5.83 16.57
CA ASN A 80 -2.16 -4.42 16.16
C ASN A 80 -3.50 -4.03 15.55
N VAL A 81 -3.92 -2.78 15.81
CA VAL A 81 -5.12 -2.19 15.21
C VAL A 81 -4.72 -0.97 14.41
N LYS A 82 -4.92 -1.00 13.10
CA LYS A 82 -4.60 0.09 12.17
C LYS A 82 -5.88 0.74 11.68
N ILE A 83 -5.93 2.05 11.71
CA ILE A 83 -7.08 2.86 11.25
C ILE A 83 -6.55 3.96 10.34
N GLY A 84 -7.28 4.27 9.29
CA GLY A 84 -6.96 5.34 8.36
C GLY A 84 -7.06 4.89 6.91
N ARG A 85 -6.38 5.64 6.04
CA ARG A 85 -6.21 5.26 4.64
C ARG A 85 -4.92 4.47 4.50
N PHE A 86 -5.02 3.27 3.98
CA PHE A 86 -3.89 2.37 3.73
C PHE A 86 -4.29 1.29 2.71
N ASP A 87 -3.30 0.70 2.07
CA ASP A 87 -3.51 -0.48 1.24
C ASP A 87 -3.93 -1.68 2.10
N PRO A 88 -5.04 -2.36 1.76
CA PRO A 88 -5.43 -3.59 2.44
C PRO A 88 -4.34 -4.66 2.29
N ASP A 89 -4.21 -5.50 3.29
CA ASP A 89 -3.27 -6.61 3.30
C ASP A 89 -3.77 -7.76 2.42
N PHE A 90 -3.68 -7.58 1.11
CA PHE A 90 -4.16 -8.50 0.09
C PHE A 90 -3.00 -9.08 -0.71
N GLY A 91 -2.62 -10.34 -0.42
CA GLY A 91 -1.52 -11.03 -1.07
C GLY A 91 -0.13 -10.50 -0.73
N LEU A 92 0.90 -11.22 -1.16
CA LEU A 92 2.29 -10.92 -0.83
C LEU A 92 2.78 -9.62 -1.47
N GLU A 93 2.53 -9.43 -2.76
CA GLU A 93 3.03 -8.25 -3.49
C GLU A 93 2.39 -6.94 -2.98
N LYS A 94 1.08 -6.96 -2.64
CA LYS A 94 0.41 -5.78 -2.08
C LYS A 94 0.93 -5.47 -0.67
N ALA A 95 1.21 -6.49 0.14
CA ALA A 95 1.81 -6.35 1.46
C ALA A 95 3.30 -5.96 1.41
N THR A 96 3.96 -6.16 0.27
CA THR A 96 5.36 -5.79 0.06
C THR A 96 5.43 -4.35 -0.46
N SER A 97 6.27 -3.53 0.17
CA SER A 97 6.54 -2.19 -0.36
C SER A 97 7.03 -2.29 -1.80
N SER A 98 6.54 -1.42 -2.67
CA SER A 98 7.00 -1.31 -4.06
C SER A 98 8.49 -0.96 -4.21
N LYS A 99 9.19 -0.69 -3.11
CA LYS A 99 10.67 -0.62 -3.08
C LYS A 99 11.36 -1.98 -3.24
N TRP A 100 10.66 -3.07 -2.96
CA TRP A 100 11.22 -4.42 -2.81
C TRP A 100 10.54 -5.47 -3.68
N ILE A 101 9.64 -5.06 -4.59
CA ILE A 101 9.12 -5.95 -5.62
C ILE A 101 10.22 -6.25 -6.64
N SER A 102 10.19 -7.44 -7.20
CA SER A 102 11.20 -7.91 -8.17
C SER A 102 10.93 -7.46 -9.60
N THR A 103 9.81 -6.84 -9.85
CA THR A 103 9.34 -6.36 -11.15
C THR A 103 9.22 -4.83 -11.13
N ILE A 104 9.13 -4.20 -12.29
CA ILE A 104 8.94 -2.74 -12.42
C ILE A 104 7.64 -2.31 -11.74
N GLU A 105 6.58 -3.13 -11.88
CA GLU A 105 5.29 -2.91 -11.24
C GLU A 105 4.70 -4.23 -10.74
N ARG A 106 3.67 -4.17 -9.89
CA ARG A 106 2.95 -5.32 -9.38
C ARG A 106 2.20 -6.04 -10.51
N SER A 107 1.85 -7.30 -10.27
CA SER A 107 1.02 -8.08 -11.21
C SER A 107 -0.32 -7.38 -11.47
N SER A 108 -0.79 -7.43 -12.72
CA SER A 108 -2.07 -6.84 -13.15
C SER A 108 -3.31 -7.39 -12.41
N ILE A 109 -3.18 -8.49 -11.68
CA ILE A 109 -4.26 -9.01 -10.82
C ILE A 109 -4.60 -8.00 -9.71
N TYR A 110 -3.62 -7.20 -9.24
CA TYR A 110 -3.85 -6.15 -8.23
C TYR A 110 -4.54 -4.94 -8.83
N ASP A 111 -4.28 -4.61 -10.10
CA ASP A 111 -5.01 -3.56 -10.82
C ASP A 111 -6.48 -3.95 -10.99
N LEU A 112 -6.74 -5.23 -11.30
CA LEU A 112 -8.09 -5.76 -11.37
C LEU A 112 -8.79 -5.68 -10.01
N ALA A 113 -8.12 -6.05 -8.93
CA ALA A 113 -8.65 -5.95 -7.59
C ALA A 113 -8.97 -4.51 -7.19
N ASP A 114 -8.09 -3.58 -7.51
CA ASP A 114 -8.30 -2.15 -7.28
C ASP A 114 -9.46 -1.59 -8.12
N TRP A 115 -9.62 -2.06 -9.37
CA TRP A 115 -10.73 -1.67 -10.21
C TRP A 115 -12.08 -2.20 -9.70
N VAL A 116 -12.13 -3.46 -9.27
CA VAL A 116 -13.35 -4.08 -8.71
C VAL A 116 -13.76 -3.40 -7.40
N ASN A 117 -12.79 -2.98 -6.60
CA ASN A 117 -13.00 -2.33 -5.31
C ASN A 117 -13.01 -0.78 -5.39
N ASP A 118 -13.14 -0.23 -6.61
CA ASP A 118 -13.18 1.23 -6.86
C ASP A 118 -11.94 1.96 -6.29
N LYS A 119 -10.77 1.39 -6.56
CA LYS A 119 -9.42 1.91 -6.21
C LYS A 119 -9.19 2.18 -4.72
N GLN A 120 -10.03 1.68 -3.85
CA GLN A 120 -9.87 1.67 -2.39
C GLN A 120 -9.38 3.00 -1.76
N ASP A 121 -9.78 4.11 -2.34
CA ASP A 121 -9.38 5.45 -1.88
C ASP A 121 -9.98 5.87 -0.53
N GLY A 122 -10.69 4.97 0.11
CA GLY A 122 -11.40 5.20 1.35
C GLY A 122 -10.60 4.94 2.61
N MET A 123 -11.27 5.07 3.73
CA MET A 123 -10.74 4.76 5.05
C MET A 123 -11.08 3.33 5.46
N GLY A 124 -10.21 2.74 6.25
CA GLY A 124 -10.39 1.39 6.76
C GLY A 124 -9.93 1.19 8.18
N ILE A 125 -10.24 0.01 8.66
CA ILE A 125 -9.72 -0.55 9.90
C ILE A 125 -9.16 -1.94 9.62
N GLN A 126 -8.00 -2.24 10.14
CA GLN A 126 -7.35 -3.55 10.03
C GLN A 126 -6.85 -4.01 11.39
N VAL A 127 -7.15 -5.23 11.71
CA VAL A 127 -6.57 -5.95 12.85
C VAL A 127 -5.57 -6.96 12.30
N SER A 128 -4.37 -6.98 12.86
CA SER A 128 -3.33 -7.93 12.43
C SER A 128 -2.53 -8.43 13.62
N GLY A 129 -1.93 -9.60 13.49
CA GLY A 129 -1.13 -10.15 14.58
C GLY A 129 -0.19 -11.25 14.10
N VAL A 130 0.82 -11.52 14.94
CA VAL A 130 1.81 -12.57 14.73
C VAL A 130 1.79 -13.51 15.93
N ALA A 131 1.65 -14.80 15.68
CA ALA A 131 1.74 -15.82 16.71
C ALA A 131 3.05 -16.60 16.56
N GLY A 132 3.96 -16.41 17.51
CA GLY A 132 5.35 -16.87 17.41
C GLY A 132 6.05 -16.23 16.19
N ASN A 133 6.98 -16.97 15.60
CA ASN A 133 7.62 -16.60 14.33
C ASN A 133 7.02 -17.34 13.14
N LEU A 134 5.91 -18.03 13.33
CA LEU A 134 5.36 -18.98 12.37
C LEU A 134 4.10 -18.47 11.69
N PHE A 135 3.21 -17.82 12.43
CA PHE A 135 1.89 -17.45 11.92
C PHE A 135 1.71 -15.95 11.90
N TYR A 136 1.15 -15.44 10.81
CA TYR A 136 0.61 -14.08 10.70
C TYR A 136 -0.84 -14.16 10.26
N GLY A 137 -1.66 -13.27 10.79
CA GLY A 137 -3.04 -13.12 10.37
C GLY A 137 -3.46 -11.66 10.34
N SER A 138 -4.32 -11.32 9.39
CA SER A 138 -4.98 -10.02 9.34
C SER A 138 -6.42 -10.12 8.88
N ALA A 139 -7.24 -9.21 9.38
CA ALA A 139 -8.61 -9.01 8.94
C ALA A 139 -8.87 -7.50 8.85
N GLY A 140 -9.49 -7.06 7.78
CA GLY A 140 -9.71 -5.64 7.52
C GLY A 140 -11.05 -5.36 6.88
N PHE A 141 -11.47 -4.12 7.08
CA PHE A 141 -12.62 -3.51 6.43
C PHE A 141 -12.20 -2.15 5.89
N ASN A 142 -12.45 -1.91 4.61
CA ASN A 142 -12.20 -0.64 3.95
C ASN A 142 -13.47 -0.19 3.25
N ARG A 143 -13.74 1.11 3.32
CA ARG A 143 -14.81 1.76 2.58
C ARG A 143 -14.19 2.65 1.51
N ALA A 144 -14.41 2.32 0.26
CA ALA A 144 -14.00 3.15 -0.86
C ALA A 144 -14.69 4.52 -0.79
N LYS A 145 -14.00 5.56 -1.20
CA LYS A 145 -14.59 6.88 -1.37
C LYS A 145 -15.61 6.77 -2.51
N GLY A 146 -16.88 6.93 -2.19
CA GLY A 146 -17.94 6.96 -3.19
C GLY A 146 -17.68 8.12 -4.16
N ASN A 147 -17.68 7.85 -5.45
CA ASN A 147 -17.76 8.90 -6.45
C ASN A 147 -19.22 9.31 -6.51
N GLU A 148 -19.55 10.49 -6.00
CA GLU A 148 -20.93 11.00 -5.93
C GLU A 148 -21.58 11.09 -7.31
N ASP A 149 -20.78 11.22 -8.37
CA ASP A 149 -21.23 11.35 -9.74
C ASP A 149 -21.57 10.02 -10.43
N VAL A 150 -21.17 8.89 -9.88
CA VAL A 150 -21.38 7.57 -10.48
C VAL A 150 -22.13 6.65 -9.52
N ASN A 151 -23.42 6.78 -9.48
CA ASN A 151 -24.37 5.83 -8.86
C ASN A 151 -24.41 5.71 -7.33
N GLY A 152 -23.79 6.58 -6.56
CA GLY A 152 -23.90 6.57 -5.09
C GLY A 152 -23.46 5.27 -4.40
N LYS A 153 -22.66 4.44 -5.06
CA LYS A 153 -22.20 3.16 -4.54
C LYS A 153 -21.01 3.37 -3.62
N ASN A 154 -21.27 3.32 -2.32
CA ASN A 154 -20.22 3.13 -1.34
C ASN A 154 -19.78 1.66 -1.38
N ASN A 155 -18.68 1.35 -2.02
CA ASN A 155 -18.13 0.00 -2.02
C ASN A 155 -17.44 -0.27 -0.68
N ASN A 156 -17.82 -1.37 -0.06
CA ASN A 156 -17.16 -1.88 1.13
C ASN A 156 -16.32 -3.09 0.74
N THR A 157 -15.08 -3.12 1.21
CA THR A 157 -14.16 -4.23 0.99
C THR A 157 -13.84 -4.89 2.32
N TYR A 158 -13.92 -6.20 2.35
CA TYR A 158 -13.50 -7.03 3.47
C TYR A 158 -12.32 -7.86 3.01
N ASN A 159 -11.25 -7.84 3.77
CA ASN A 159 -10.06 -8.65 3.49
C ASN A 159 -9.74 -9.55 4.69
N LEU A 160 -9.30 -10.73 4.38
CA LEU A 160 -8.77 -11.70 5.35
C LEU A 160 -7.50 -12.31 4.77
N ARG A 161 -6.45 -12.36 5.56
CA ARG A 161 -5.19 -13.00 5.18
C ARG A 161 -4.65 -13.84 6.32
N GLY A 162 -4.19 -15.04 5.97
CA GLY A 162 -3.44 -15.91 6.86
C GLY A 162 -2.11 -16.30 6.19
N VAL A 163 -1.05 -16.34 6.95
CA VAL A 163 0.29 -16.74 6.46
C VAL A 163 0.91 -17.71 7.45
N ILE A 164 1.52 -18.75 6.93
CA ILE A 164 2.40 -19.67 7.67
C ILE A 164 3.81 -19.52 7.10
N ALA A 165 4.77 -19.20 7.95
CA ALA A 165 6.18 -19.04 7.58
C ALA A 165 7.06 -20.06 8.33
N PRO A 166 7.16 -21.31 7.85
CA PRO A 166 7.97 -22.33 8.49
C PRO A 166 9.45 -21.99 8.57
N MET A 167 9.92 -21.13 7.68
CA MET A 167 11.28 -20.61 7.64
C MET A 167 11.22 -19.12 7.37
N ALA A 168 11.77 -18.31 8.27
CA ALA A 168 11.79 -16.86 8.18
C ALA A 168 13.13 -16.32 8.71
N GLU A 169 14.22 -16.78 8.11
CA GLU A 169 15.59 -16.34 8.42
C GLU A 169 16.10 -15.40 7.32
N ALA A 170 17.07 -14.55 7.65
CA ALA A 170 17.65 -13.62 6.68
C ALA A 170 18.26 -14.39 5.49
N GLY A 171 17.73 -14.16 4.30
CA GLY A 171 18.13 -14.83 3.06
C GLY A 171 17.46 -16.19 2.80
N ASN A 172 16.73 -16.75 3.76
CA ASN A 172 16.02 -18.02 3.61
C ASN A 172 14.59 -17.89 4.13
N VAL A 173 13.66 -17.71 3.22
CA VAL A 173 12.24 -17.54 3.57
C VAL A 173 11.40 -18.57 2.83
N LEU A 174 10.61 -19.33 3.58
CA LEU A 174 9.54 -20.18 3.06
C LEU A 174 8.25 -19.77 3.75
N HIS A 175 7.29 -19.26 2.98
CA HIS A 175 5.99 -18.89 3.51
C HIS A 175 4.88 -19.31 2.55
N PHE A 176 3.70 -19.56 3.12
CA PHE A 176 2.45 -19.83 2.41
C PHE A 176 1.40 -18.86 2.93
N GLY A 177 0.68 -18.24 2.02
CA GLY A 177 -0.37 -17.26 2.34
C GLY A 177 -1.52 -17.29 1.35
#